data_28236a3fa2dcc0a1840a429c669fb9f6
#
_entry.id   28236a3fa2dcc0a1840a429c669fb9f6
#
_cell.length_a   1.000
_cell.length_b   1.000
_cell.length_c   1.000
_cell.angle_alpha   90.00
_cell.angle_beta   90.00
_cell.angle_gamma   90.00
#
_symmetry.space_group_name_H-M   'P 1'
#
loop_
_entity.id
_entity.type
_entity.pdbx_description
1 polymer ?
#
loop_
_entity_poly.entity_id
_entity_poly.type
_entity_poly.pdbx_seq_one_letter_code
_entity_poly.pdbx_strand_id
1 'polypeptide(L)'
;FDSLVDLYNEKFAKPAKQFMDDLKADGVLNPDAPFEHEVQWVVWELLHHEGRRARHGASMMGPHYFHWHGMHEISKRYCTGFLPAVIEAVESKDQEPGEKYRSIIDEMMTGPEHAWQKGLSPEEAERLRKAYSERYNQ
;
A
#
# COMPACT_ATOMS: atom_id res chain seq x y z
N PHE A 1 -11.93 7.03 15.48
CA PHE A 1 -12.02 7.71 14.17
C PHE A 1 -10.64 8.20 13.73
N ASP A 2 -9.97 9.05 14.50
CA ASP A 2 -8.71 9.68 14.12
C ASP A 2 -7.63 8.64 13.78
N SER A 3 -7.43 7.62 14.61
CA SER A 3 -6.44 6.57 14.36
C SER A 3 -6.69 5.75 13.08
N LEU A 4 -7.95 5.61 12.65
CA LEU A 4 -8.30 4.95 11.39
C LEU A 4 -8.01 5.84 10.18
N VAL A 5 -8.25 7.16 10.32
CA VAL A 5 -7.89 8.15 9.29
C VAL A 5 -6.37 8.28 9.21
N ASP A 6 -5.68 8.28 10.34
CA ASP A 6 -4.22 8.29 10.38
C ASP A 6 -3.61 7.06 9.73
N LEU A 7 -4.16 5.86 9.97
CA LEU A 7 -3.75 4.65 9.29
C LEU A 7 -3.85 4.78 7.76
N TYR A 8 -4.98 5.29 7.26
CA TYR A 8 -5.15 5.55 5.84
C TYR A 8 -4.12 6.56 5.31
N ASN A 9 -3.94 7.67 6.01
CA ASN A 9 -3.04 8.73 5.58
C ASN A 9 -1.59 8.26 5.57
N GLU A 10 -1.12 7.63 6.63
CA GLU A 10 0.30 7.27 6.79
C GLU A 10 0.70 6.08 5.90
N LYS A 11 -0.21 5.13 5.70
CA LYS A 11 0.13 3.89 4.98
C LYS A 11 -0.18 3.93 3.48
N PHE A 12 -1.09 4.79 3.03
CA PHE A 12 -1.52 4.82 1.64
C PHE A 12 -1.43 6.21 1.00
N ALA A 13 -2.09 7.21 1.58
CA ALA A 13 -2.22 8.51 0.92
C ALA A 13 -0.89 9.26 0.81
N LYS A 14 -0.14 9.38 1.91
CA LYS A 14 1.16 10.07 1.91
C LYS A 14 2.20 9.34 1.06
N PRO A 15 2.40 8.00 1.19
CA PRO A 15 3.32 7.28 0.31
C PRO A 15 2.94 7.39 -1.17
N ALA A 16 1.65 7.24 -1.52
CA ALA A 16 1.21 7.39 -2.91
C ALA A 16 1.50 8.80 -3.44
N LYS A 17 1.22 9.84 -2.64
CA LYS A 17 1.55 11.22 -3.01
C LYS A 17 3.05 11.41 -3.20
N GLN A 18 3.89 10.87 -2.31
CA GLN A 18 5.34 10.96 -2.43
C GLN A 18 5.84 10.32 -3.73
N PHE A 19 5.37 9.11 -4.07
CA PHE A 19 5.68 8.50 -5.36
C PHE A 19 5.31 9.39 -6.55
N MET A 20 4.14 10.02 -6.53
CA MET A 20 3.70 10.90 -7.62
C MET A 20 4.56 12.16 -7.71
N ASP A 21 4.97 12.72 -6.60
CA ASP A 21 5.85 13.90 -6.56
C ASP A 21 7.26 13.54 -7.05
N ASP A 22 7.79 12.38 -6.64
CA ASP A 22 9.09 11.86 -7.11
C ASP A 22 9.08 11.56 -8.61
N LEU A 23 8.03 10.91 -9.13
CA LEU A 23 7.89 10.64 -10.57
C LEU A 23 7.87 11.91 -11.42
N LYS A 24 7.29 12.99 -10.89
CA LYS A 24 7.34 14.30 -11.56
C LYS A 24 8.73 14.93 -11.48
N ALA A 25 9.35 14.87 -10.31
CA ALA A 25 10.69 15.41 -10.09
C ALA A 25 11.75 14.70 -10.96
N ASP A 26 11.63 13.38 -11.12
CA ASP A 26 12.51 12.56 -11.96
C ASP A 26 12.16 12.67 -13.48
N GLY A 27 11.16 13.49 -13.85
CA GLY A 27 10.77 13.72 -15.25
C GLY A 27 10.02 12.54 -15.90
N VAL A 28 9.60 11.55 -15.11
CA VAL A 28 8.81 10.41 -15.59
C VAL A 28 7.40 10.87 -15.98
N LEU A 29 6.80 11.72 -15.15
CA LEU A 29 5.49 12.31 -15.42
C LEU A 29 5.62 13.79 -15.77
N ASN A 30 4.85 14.21 -16.77
CA ASN A 30 4.70 15.63 -17.09
C ASN A 30 3.78 16.31 -16.06
N PRO A 31 4.28 17.31 -15.29
CA PRO A 31 3.44 17.99 -14.30
C PRO A 31 2.27 18.78 -14.91
N ASP A 32 2.41 19.19 -16.18
CA ASP A 32 1.41 20.01 -16.90
C ASP A 32 0.37 19.16 -17.66
N ALA A 33 0.54 17.84 -17.70
CA ALA A 33 -0.36 16.91 -18.38
C ALA A 33 -1.01 15.93 -17.39
N PRO A 34 -2.09 16.33 -16.69
CA PRO A 34 -2.82 15.45 -15.80
C PRO A 34 -3.50 14.34 -16.60
N PHE A 35 -3.46 13.12 -16.03
CA PHE A 35 -4.11 11.92 -16.60
C PHE A 35 -3.59 11.47 -17.97
N GLU A 36 -2.37 11.83 -18.32
CA GLU A 36 -1.69 11.33 -19.52
C GLU A 36 -1.20 9.88 -19.35
N HIS A 37 -0.85 9.50 -18.11
CA HIS A 37 -0.30 8.19 -17.77
C HIS A 37 -1.24 7.39 -16.84
N GLU A 38 -1.25 6.06 -17.01
CA GLU A 38 -2.10 5.15 -16.23
C GLU A 38 -1.93 5.30 -14.71
N VAL A 39 -0.70 5.47 -14.22
CA VAL A 39 -0.43 5.66 -12.79
C VAL A 39 -1.20 6.85 -12.19
N GLN A 40 -1.46 7.90 -12.97
CA GLN A 40 -2.23 9.07 -12.54
C GLN A 40 -3.71 8.74 -12.33
N TRP A 41 -4.27 7.88 -13.18
CA TRP A 41 -5.63 7.37 -13.01
C TRP A 41 -5.73 6.43 -11.81
N VAL A 42 -4.77 5.53 -11.66
CA VAL A 42 -4.77 4.57 -10.54
C VAL A 42 -4.65 5.29 -9.20
N VAL A 43 -3.78 6.30 -9.07
CA VAL A 43 -3.68 7.08 -7.84
C VAL A 43 -4.93 7.92 -7.58
N TRP A 44 -5.55 8.44 -8.63
CA TRP A 44 -6.81 9.17 -8.49
C TRP A 44 -7.92 8.29 -7.92
N GLU A 45 -8.10 7.07 -8.45
CA GLU A 45 -9.04 6.09 -7.92
C GLU A 45 -8.69 5.66 -6.50
N LEU A 46 -7.41 5.36 -6.23
CA LEU A 46 -6.92 5.00 -4.91
C LEU A 46 -7.32 6.02 -3.84
N LEU A 47 -7.16 7.29 -4.13
CA LEU A 47 -7.43 8.36 -3.17
C LEU A 47 -8.92 8.79 -3.12
N HIS A 48 -9.57 8.86 -4.29
CA HIS A 48 -10.94 9.40 -4.40
C HIS A 48 -12.03 8.33 -4.35
N HIS A 49 -11.72 7.09 -4.68
CA HIS A 49 -12.67 5.98 -4.63
C HIS A 49 -12.46 5.12 -3.38
N GLU A 50 -11.40 4.33 -3.31
CA GLU A 50 -11.13 3.45 -2.17
C GLU A 50 -10.82 4.24 -0.90
N GLY A 51 -9.98 5.24 -0.98
CA GLY A 51 -9.60 6.08 0.16
C GLY A 51 -10.78 6.85 0.74
N ARG A 52 -11.72 7.31 -0.11
CA ARG A 52 -12.95 7.91 0.37
C ARG A 52 -13.84 6.89 1.10
N ARG A 53 -13.95 5.67 0.60
CA ARG A 53 -14.70 4.59 1.29
C ARG A 53 -14.10 4.25 2.64
N ALA A 54 -12.77 4.20 2.75
CA ALA A 54 -12.10 3.97 4.03
C ALA A 54 -12.44 5.09 5.04
N ARG A 55 -12.31 6.36 4.64
CA ARG A 55 -12.65 7.50 5.51
C ARG A 55 -14.13 7.54 5.89
N HIS A 56 -15.02 7.26 4.94
CA HIS A 56 -16.47 7.21 5.21
C HIS A 56 -16.81 6.06 6.15
N GLY A 57 -16.25 4.86 5.93
CA GLY A 57 -16.45 3.72 6.83
C GLY A 57 -16.02 4.02 8.27
N ALA A 58 -14.90 4.71 8.43
CA ALA A 58 -14.43 5.18 9.74
C ALA A 58 -15.39 6.21 10.36
N SER A 59 -15.80 7.23 9.59
CA SER A 59 -16.69 8.30 10.08
C SER A 59 -18.08 7.81 10.44
N MET A 60 -18.59 6.81 9.74
CA MET A 60 -19.89 6.20 10.00
C MET A 60 -19.84 5.10 11.07
N MET A 61 -18.67 4.84 11.65
CA MET A 61 -18.44 3.77 12.63
C MET A 61 -18.93 2.41 12.14
N GLY A 62 -18.81 2.16 10.83
CA GLY A 62 -19.23 0.93 10.17
C GLY A 62 -18.05 -0.05 10.02
N PRO A 63 -17.76 -0.93 11.01
CA PRO A 63 -16.56 -1.76 10.99
C PRO A 63 -16.47 -2.69 9.78
N HIS A 64 -17.55 -3.30 9.36
CA HIS A 64 -17.58 -4.15 8.18
C HIS A 64 -17.30 -3.37 6.90
N TYR A 65 -17.92 -2.21 6.76
CA TYR A 65 -17.71 -1.35 5.60
C TYR A 65 -16.26 -0.82 5.58
N PHE A 66 -15.75 -0.38 6.74
CA PHE A 66 -14.35 0.07 6.85
C PHE A 66 -13.36 -1.03 6.48
N HIS A 67 -13.54 -2.26 6.99
CA HIS A 67 -12.60 -3.35 6.71
C HIS A 67 -12.65 -3.82 5.26
N TRP A 68 -13.85 -4.10 4.72
CA TRP A 68 -13.99 -4.74 3.42
C TRP A 68 -14.01 -3.75 2.25
N HIS A 69 -14.77 -2.66 2.35
CA HIS A 69 -14.88 -1.65 1.30
C HIS A 69 -13.93 -0.47 1.49
N GLY A 70 -13.25 -0.40 2.61
CA GLY A 70 -12.21 0.58 2.89
C GLY A 70 -10.82 -0.05 2.81
N MET A 71 -10.33 -0.57 3.94
CA MET A 71 -8.93 -0.98 4.07
C MET A 71 -8.53 -2.15 3.17
N HIS A 72 -9.39 -3.14 2.97
CA HIS A 72 -9.09 -4.25 2.07
C HIS A 72 -8.95 -3.77 0.61
N GLU A 73 -9.92 -2.98 0.12
CA GLU A 73 -9.91 -2.51 -1.26
C GLU A 73 -8.76 -1.54 -1.53
N ILE A 74 -8.47 -0.63 -0.58
CA ILE A 74 -7.33 0.28 -0.76
C ILE A 74 -5.99 -0.45 -0.73
N SER A 75 -5.81 -1.42 0.18
CA SER A 75 -4.59 -2.23 0.24
C SER A 75 -4.40 -3.04 -1.04
N LYS A 76 -5.47 -3.66 -1.54
CA LYS A 76 -5.46 -4.38 -2.79
C LYS A 76 -5.04 -3.47 -3.95
N ARG A 77 -5.72 -2.33 -4.12
CA ARG A 77 -5.38 -1.40 -5.22
C ARG A 77 -3.98 -0.83 -5.09
N TYR A 78 -3.55 -0.52 -3.87
CA TYR A 78 -2.20 -0.03 -3.63
C TYR A 78 -1.13 -1.04 -4.06
N CYS A 79 -1.22 -2.28 -3.56
CA CYS A 79 -0.22 -3.31 -3.82
C CYS A 79 -0.30 -3.91 -5.23
N THR A 80 -1.50 -4.11 -5.79
CA THR A 80 -1.68 -4.82 -7.07
C THR A 80 -1.98 -3.91 -8.27
N GLY A 81 -2.24 -2.63 -8.04
CA GLY A 81 -2.50 -1.65 -9.07
C GLY A 81 -1.48 -0.52 -9.06
N PHE A 82 -1.40 0.22 -7.97
CA PHE A 82 -0.57 1.43 -7.91
C PHE A 82 0.93 1.15 -7.97
N LEU A 83 1.46 0.28 -7.12
CA LEU A 83 2.89 -0.04 -7.12
C LEU A 83 3.38 -0.62 -8.47
N PRO A 84 2.66 -1.57 -9.12
CA PRO A 84 3.00 -1.99 -10.47
C PRO A 84 2.95 -0.88 -11.51
N ALA A 85 1.94 0.02 -11.46
CA ALA A 85 1.83 1.14 -12.37
C ALA A 85 2.96 2.17 -12.21
N VAL A 86 3.51 2.34 -11.00
CA VAL A 86 4.72 3.15 -10.75
C VAL A 86 5.91 2.55 -11.51
N ILE A 87 6.12 1.23 -11.39
CA ILE A 87 7.22 0.54 -12.08
C ILE A 87 7.06 0.64 -13.60
N GLU A 88 5.85 0.39 -14.13
CA GLU A 88 5.57 0.49 -15.55
C GLU A 88 5.83 1.91 -16.10
N ALA A 89 5.41 2.95 -15.35
CA ALA A 89 5.65 4.33 -15.72
C ALA A 89 7.15 4.63 -15.89
N VAL A 90 7.97 4.11 -14.97
CA VAL A 90 9.42 4.32 -14.99
C VAL A 90 10.08 3.52 -16.13
N GLU A 91 9.69 2.26 -16.31
CA GLU A 91 10.24 1.37 -17.36
C GLU A 91 9.92 1.85 -18.77
N SER A 92 8.76 2.48 -18.98
CA SER A 92 8.36 3.01 -20.27
C SER A 92 9.29 4.11 -20.80
N LYS A 93 10.14 4.67 -19.94
CA LYS A 93 11.09 5.76 -20.30
C LYS A 93 12.56 5.35 -20.43
N ASP A 94 12.85 4.05 -20.43
CA ASP A 94 14.17 3.49 -20.70
C ASP A 94 15.32 4.05 -19.83
N GLN A 95 15.08 4.31 -18.52
CA GLN A 95 16.04 5.04 -17.73
C GLN A 95 16.32 4.49 -16.32
N GLU A 96 17.49 4.85 -15.80
CA GLU A 96 18.03 4.54 -14.47
C GLU A 96 17.12 4.73 -13.24
N PRO A 97 16.04 5.54 -13.24
CA PRO A 97 15.13 5.65 -12.11
C PRO A 97 14.46 4.33 -11.71
N GLY A 98 14.38 3.34 -12.61
CA GLY A 98 13.69 2.07 -12.36
C GLY A 98 14.20 1.34 -11.14
N GLU A 99 15.50 1.27 -10.95
CA GLU A 99 16.11 0.58 -9.81
C GLU A 99 15.84 1.30 -8.48
N LYS A 100 15.85 2.63 -8.48
CA LYS A 100 15.46 3.46 -7.32
C LYS A 100 14.05 3.10 -6.84
N TYR A 101 13.08 3.08 -7.74
CA TYR A 101 11.68 2.79 -7.39
C TYR A 101 11.47 1.34 -6.98
N ARG A 102 12.13 0.39 -7.63
CA ARG A 102 12.11 -1.03 -7.23
C ARG A 102 12.68 -1.21 -5.83
N SER A 103 13.79 -0.57 -5.52
CA SER A 103 14.40 -0.63 -4.19
C SER A 103 13.49 -0.06 -3.10
N ILE A 104 12.86 1.09 -3.35
CA ILE A 104 11.89 1.70 -2.40
C ILE A 104 10.70 0.77 -2.17
N ILE A 105 10.15 0.19 -3.25
CA ILE A 105 9.01 -0.72 -3.15
C ILE A 105 9.41 -2.01 -2.44
N ASP A 106 10.58 -2.58 -2.74
CA ASP A 106 11.08 -3.78 -2.09
C ASP A 106 11.31 -3.56 -0.59
N GLU A 107 11.93 -2.45 -0.21
CA GLU A 107 12.10 -2.08 1.20
C GLU A 107 10.75 -1.95 1.92
N MET A 108 9.77 -1.28 1.30
CA MET A 108 8.42 -1.16 1.83
C MET A 108 7.77 -2.54 2.01
N MET A 109 7.83 -3.41 0.99
CA MET A 109 7.16 -4.72 0.97
C MET A 109 7.88 -5.78 1.80
N THR A 110 9.15 -5.57 2.16
CA THR A 110 9.93 -6.50 3.01
C THR A 110 10.09 -6.01 4.45
N GLY A 111 9.58 -4.84 4.75
CA GLY A 111 9.61 -4.25 6.09
C GLY A 111 8.90 -5.07 7.17
N PRO A 112 9.02 -4.67 8.45
CA PRO A 112 8.46 -5.42 9.57
C PRO A 112 6.95 -5.67 9.46
N GLU A 113 6.22 -4.76 8.85
CA GLU A 113 4.76 -4.85 8.66
C GLU A 113 4.35 -5.94 7.65
N HIS A 114 5.27 -6.32 6.78
CA HIS A 114 5.09 -7.38 5.78
C HIS A 114 5.88 -8.66 6.11
N ALA A 115 6.41 -8.77 7.32
CA ALA A 115 7.21 -9.93 7.76
C ALA A 115 6.45 -11.27 7.63
N TRP A 116 5.12 -11.23 7.69
CA TRP A 116 4.25 -12.40 7.48
C TRP A 116 4.46 -13.08 6.11
N GLN A 117 4.94 -12.35 5.09
CA GLN A 117 5.23 -12.90 3.77
C GLN A 117 6.42 -13.88 3.79
N LYS A 118 7.32 -13.71 4.75
CA LYS A 118 8.49 -14.59 4.93
C LYS A 118 8.14 -15.88 5.69
N GLY A 119 6.90 -16.00 6.16
CA GLY A 119 6.48 -17.08 7.04
C GLY A 119 7.00 -16.92 8.47
N LEU A 120 6.73 -17.91 9.30
CA LEU A 120 7.22 -17.92 10.68
C LEU A 120 8.66 -18.44 10.69
N SER A 121 9.53 -17.81 11.48
CA SER A 121 10.82 -18.39 11.80
C SER A 121 10.63 -19.73 12.55
N PRO A 122 11.59 -20.67 12.48
CA PRO A 122 11.50 -21.93 13.24
C PRO A 122 11.26 -21.72 14.74
N GLU A 123 11.87 -20.69 15.31
CA GLU A 123 11.73 -20.34 16.74
C GLU A 123 10.32 -19.83 17.06
N GLU A 124 9.77 -18.98 16.21
CA GLU A 124 8.39 -18.47 16.36
C GLU A 124 7.37 -19.59 16.17
N ALA A 125 7.59 -20.48 15.20
CA ALA A 125 6.73 -21.62 14.97
C ALA A 125 6.71 -22.56 16.19
N GLU A 126 7.86 -22.82 16.80
CA GLU A 126 7.95 -23.65 17.99
C GLU A 126 7.31 -22.98 19.22
N ARG A 127 7.55 -21.67 19.41
CA ARG A 127 6.89 -20.89 20.47
C ARG A 127 5.37 -20.94 20.35
N LEU A 128 4.84 -20.79 19.13
CA LEU A 128 3.39 -20.85 18.89
C LEU A 128 2.85 -22.26 19.11
N ARG A 129 3.53 -23.31 18.64
CA ARG A 129 3.15 -24.71 18.91
C ARG A 129 3.04 -24.98 20.40
N LYS A 130 4.04 -24.54 21.19
CA LYS A 130 4.04 -24.70 22.62
C LYS A 130 2.87 -23.96 23.27
N ALA A 131 2.66 -22.69 22.92
CA ALA A 131 1.55 -21.90 23.45
C ALA A 131 0.17 -22.51 23.11
N TYR A 132 -0.02 -23.03 21.90
CA TYR A 132 -1.26 -23.70 21.53
C TYR A 132 -1.42 -25.05 22.25
N SER A 133 -0.36 -25.84 22.39
CA SER A 133 -0.39 -27.09 23.13
C SER A 133 -0.79 -26.88 24.61
N GLU A 134 -0.21 -25.89 25.26
CA GLU A 134 -0.54 -25.52 26.64
C GLU A 134 -1.99 -25.05 26.78
N ARG A 135 -2.55 -24.39 25.75
CA ARG A 135 -3.91 -23.83 25.77
C ARG A 135 -5.00 -24.86 25.47
N TYR A 136 -4.71 -25.86 24.61
CA TYR A 136 -5.75 -26.76 24.10
C TYR A 136 -5.63 -28.22 24.60
N ASN A 137 -4.55 -28.57 25.30
CA ASN A 137 -4.37 -29.89 25.91
C ASN A 137 -4.60 -29.90 27.43
N GLN A 138 -5.39 -28.96 27.95
CA GLN A 138 -5.85 -28.96 29.36
C GLN A 138 -7.13 -29.76 29.53
#